data_1e09d5bb1e9ff6a4bdba7a348ff01536
#
_entry.id   1e09d5bb1e9ff6a4bdba7a348ff01536
#
_cell.length_a   1.000
_cell.length_b   1.000
_cell.length_c   1.000
_cell.angle_alpha   90.00
_cell.angle_beta   90.00
_cell.angle_gamma   90.00
#
_symmetry.space_group_name_H-M   'P 1'
#
loop_
_entity.id
_entity.type
_entity.pdbx_description
1 polymer ?
#
loop_
_entity_poly.entity_id
_entity_poly.type
_entity_poly.pdbx_seq_one_letter_code
_entity_poly.pdbx_strand_id
1 'polypeptide(L)'
;MKNLKKISLLFVLMTFVISCACMKDKNTVSGKVESIESGKDGYTAKINTNKNEIYFATISIVNVGGPQNYKQLKEGEEVTLKGEIWKTDTEKHIKVNEIVSVK
;
A
#
# COMPACT_ATOMS: atom_id res chain seq x y z
N MET A 1 -14.07 -29.41 -31.46
CA MET A 1 -13.91 -28.15 -32.15
C MET A 1 -14.63 -26.99 -31.51
N LYS A 2 -15.87 -27.19 -31.21
CA LYS A 2 -16.67 -26.11 -30.62
C LYS A 2 -16.19 -25.68 -29.25
N ASN A 3 -15.57 -26.58 -28.53
CA ASN A 3 -15.10 -26.32 -27.18
C ASN A 3 -13.88 -25.40 -27.13
N LEU A 4 -13.15 -25.33 -28.20
CA LEU A 4 -11.96 -24.49 -28.26
C LEU A 4 -12.26 -23.01 -28.13
N LYS A 5 -13.38 -22.60 -28.68
CA LYS A 5 -13.76 -21.18 -28.61
C LYS A 5 -14.07 -20.76 -27.18
N LYS A 6 -14.66 -21.63 -26.40
CA LYS A 6 -14.99 -21.32 -25.02
C LYS A 6 -13.76 -21.18 -24.16
N ILE A 7 -12.75 -21.98 -24.45
CA ILE A 7 -11.51 -21.94 -23.70
C ILE A 7 -10.79 -20.62 -23.94
N SER A 8 -10.83 -20.14 -25.18
CA SER A 8 -10.21 -18.86 -25.52
C SER A 8 -10.78 -17.70 -24.72
N LEU A 9 -12.06 -17.72 -24.51
CA LEU A 9 -12.73 -16.67 -23.76
C LEU A 9 -12.25 -16.60 -22.32
N LEU A 10 -12.04 -17.76 -21.74
CA LEU A 10 -11.57 -17.81 -20.36
C LEU A 10 -10.19 -17.21 -20.21
N PHE A 11 -9.32 -17.46 -21.15
CA PHE A 11 -7.98 -16.89 -21.12
C PHE A 11 -8.00 -15.39 -21.19
N VAL A 12 -8.85 -14.83 -22.02
CA VAL A 12 -8.96 -13.40 -22.15
C VAL A 12 -9.37 -12.75 -20.83
N LEU A 13 -10.31 -13.36 -20.14
CA LEU A 13 -10.76 -12.85 -18.86
C LEU A 13 -9.67 -12.84 -17.81
N MET A 14 -8.89 -13.88 -17.76
CA MET A 14 -7.80 -13.96 -16.78
C MET A 14 -6.74 -12.90 -17.03
N THR A 15 -6.40 -12.69 -18.28
CA THR A 15 -5.43 -11.67 -18.64
C THR A 15 -5.92 -10.29 -18.21
N PHE A 16 -7.17 -10.05 -18.35
CA PHE A 16 -7.77 -8.79 -18.00
C PHE A 16 -7.63 -8.49 -16.51
N VAL A 17 -7.85 -9.48 -15.67
CA VAL A 17 -7.72 -9.32 -14.23
C VAL A 17 -6.29 -8.97 -13.84
N ILE A 18 -5.33 -9.59 -14.45
CA ILE A 18 -3.93 -9.31 -14.17
C ILE A 18 -3.57 -7.87 -14.51
N SER A 19 -4.06 -7.39 -15.62
CA SER A 19 -3.81 -6.01 -16.02
C SER A 19 -4.32 -5.01 -14.99
N CYS A 20 -5.49 -5.25 -14.45
CA CYS A 20 -6.06 -4.37 -13.45
C CYS A 20 -5.21 -4.31 -12.18
N ALA A 21 -4.68 -5.43 -11.77
CA ALA A 21 -3.85 -5.48 -10.58
C ALA A 21 -2.58 -4.65 -10.73
N CYS A 22 -1.98 -4.66 -11.91
CA CYS A 22 -0.76 -3.92 -12.17
C CYS A 22 -0.94 -2.41 -12.12
N MET A 23 -2.11 -1.92 -12.44
CA MET A 23 -2.32 -0.49 -12.53
C MET A 23 -2.48 0.21 -11.19
N LYS A 24 -2.73 -0.52 -10.13
CA LYS A 24 -3.03 0.06 -8.83
C LYS A 24 -1.81 0.34 -7.96
N ASP A 25 -0.64 -0.08 -8.37
CA ASP A 25 0.50 -0.15 -7.46
C ASP A 25 1.36 1.10 -7.36
N LYS A 26 1.07 2.14 -8.14
CA LYS A 26 1.97 3.30 -8.21
C LYS A 26 2.02 4.13 -6.94
N ASN A 27 0.92 4.24 -6.23
CA ASN A 27 0.84 5.08 -5.04
C ASN A 27 0.49 4.28 -3.80
N THR A 28 0.71 2.99 -3.83
CA THR A 28 0.31 2.10 -2.76
C THR A 28 1.50 1.33 -2.23
N VAL A 29 1.61 1.27 -0.91
CA VAL A 29 2.64 0.49 -0.24
C VAL A 29 1.97 -0.53 0.66
N SER A 30 2.33 -1.78 0.50
CA SER A 30 1.84 -2.87 1.34
C SER A 30 3.01 -3.56 2.00
N GLY A 31 2.91 -3.80 3.29
CA GLY A 31 3.96 -4.48 4.00
C GLY A 31 3.67 -4.58 5.47
N LYS A 32 4.68 -4.99 6.22
CA LYS A 32 4.57 -5.21 7.64
C LYS A 32 5.20 -4.06 8.41
N VAL A 33 4.51 -3.61 9.44
CA VAL A 33 5.02 -2.55 10.30
C VAL A 33 6.13 -3.10 11.18
N GLU A 34 7.35 -2.58 11.00
CA GLU A 34 8.49 -3.00 11.80
C GLU A 34 8.66 -2.17 13.06
N SER A 35 8.43 -0.87 12.95
CA SER A 35 8.57 0.01 14.09
C SER A 35 7.74 1.28 13.87
N ILE A 36 7.50 2.01 14.95
CA ILE A 36 6.71 3.23 14.90
C ILE A 36 7.41 4.29 15.74
N GLU A 37 7.50 5.48 15.17
CA GLU A 37 8.12 6.62 15.86
C GLU A 37 7.10 7.76 15.91
N SER A 38 6.79 8.21 17.11
CA SER A 38 5.79 9.26 17.32
C SER A 38 6.32 10.62 16.90
N GLY A 39 5.43 11.43 16.32
CA GLY A 39 5.72 12.80 15.94
C GLY A 39 4.68 13.74 16.51
N LYS A 40 4.76 15.02 16.13
CA LYS A 40 3.85 16.04 16.68
C LYS A 40 2.42 15.88 16.21
N ASP A 41 2.24 15.63 14.92
CA ASP A 41 0.92 15.58 14.31
C ASP A 41 0.49 14.18 13.90
N GLY A 42 1.25 13.19 14.32
CA GLY A 42 1.01 11.83 13.95
C GLY A 42 2.21 10.96 14.27
N TYR A 43 2.54 10.07 13.37
CA TYR A 43 3.67 9.18 13.59
C TYR A 43 4.26 8.72 12.26
N THR A 44 5.45 8.14 12.31
CA THR A 44 6.10 7.54 11.15
C THR A 44 6.23 6.05 11.41
N ALA A 45 5.72 5.26 10.49
CA ALA A 45 5.81 3.80 10.57
C ALA A 45 6.83 3.30 9.56
N LYS A 46 7.69 2.40 10.02
CA LYS A 46 8.66 1.76 9.14
C LYS A 46 8.02 0.51 8.56
N ILE A 47 7.83 0.49 7.26
CA ILE A 47 7.12 -0.59 6.57
C ILE A 47 8.10 -1.42 5.76
N ASN A 48 8.10 -2.72 6.02
CA ASN A 48 8.91 -3.66 5.24
C ASN A 48 7.99 -4.37 4.25
N THR A 49 8.18 -4.09 2.97
CA THR A 49 7.38 -4.70 1.92
C THR A 49 7.82 -6.14 1.67
N ASN A 50 7.02 -6.86 0.88
CA ASN A 50 7.36 -8.24 0.53
C ASN A 50 8.63 -8.36 -0.30
N LYS A 51 9.08 -7.25 -0.87
CA LYS A 51 10.31 -7.23 -1.68
C LYS A 51 11.52 -6.81 -0.88
N ASN A 52 11.43 -6.81 0.43
CA ASN A 52 12.49 -6.37 1.33
C ASN A 52 12.87 -4.90 1.16
N GLU A 53 11.92 -4.12 0.73
CA GLU A 53 12.09 -2.67 0.64
C GLU A 53 11.51 -2.01 1.88
N ILE A 54 12.18 -0.98 2.36
CA ILE A 54 11.74 -0.25 3.53
C ILE A 54 11.17 1.09 3.11
N TYR A 55 9.95 1.37 3.56
CA TYR A 55 9.31 2.66 3.36
C TYR A 55 9.05 3.30 4.72
N PHE A 56 9.31 4.59 4.80
CA PHE A 56 8.95 5.38 5.97
C PHE A 56 7.62 6.05 5.68
N ALA A 57 6.58 5.57 6.34
CA ALA A 57 5.22 6.04 6.11
C ALA A 57 4.87 7.09 7.15
N THR A 58 4.59 8.30 6.69
CA THR A 58 4.17 9.39 7.56
C THR A 58 2.65 9.44 7.58
N ILE A 59 2.08 9.21 8.77
CA ILE A 59 0.65 9.20 8.97
C ILE A 59 0.28 10.34 9.90
N SER A 60 -0.51 11.29 9.41
CA SER A 60 -0.98 12.39 10.23
C SER A 60 -2.49 12.56 10.08
N ILE A 61 -3.11 13.12 11.09
CA ILE A 61 -4.56 13.32 11.09
C ILE A 61 -5.00 14.17 9.90
N VAL A 62 -4.24 15.20 9.61
CA VAL A 62 -4.57 16.10 8.50
C VAL A 62 -4.48 15.40 7.16
N ASN A 63 -3.42 14.64 6.95
CA ASN A 63 -3.16 14.01 5.65
C ASN A 63 -4.14 12.89 5.31
N VAL A 64 -4.69 12.21 6.31
CA VAL A 64 -5.67 11.15 6.08
C VAL A 64 -7.11 11.68 6.02
N GLY A 65 -7.29 12.99 6.16
CA GLY A 65 -8.60 13.59 6.01
C GLY A 65 -9.40 13.72 7.29
N GLY A 66 -8.74 13.66 8.44
CA GLY A 66 -9.38 13.87 9.72
C GLY A 66 -9.32 12.69 10.66
N PRO A 67 -9.79 12.89 11.91
CA PRO A 67 -9.69 11.85 12.94
C PRO A 67 -10.44 10.55 12.60
N GLN A 68 -11.49 10.62 11.82
CA GLN A 68 -12.27 9.44 11.46
C GLN A 68 -11.46 8.44 10.65
N ASN A 69 -10.52 8.94 9.88
CA ASN A 69 -9.68 8.11 9.00
C ASN A 69 -8.32 7.82 9.57
N TYR A 70 -8.03 8.36 10.75
CA TYR A 70 -6.74 8.20 11.38
C TYR A 70 -6.74 6.95 12.25
N LYS A 71 -5.75 6.10 12.03
CA LYS A 71 -5.58 4.89 12.82
C LYS A 71 -4.17 4.82 13.36
N GLN A 72 -4.04 4.29 14.56
CA GLN A 72 -2.74 4.01 15.15
C GLN A 72 -2.33 2.60 14.76
N LEU A 73 -1.33 2.51 13.91
CA LEU A 73 -0.78 1.21 13.53
C LEU A 73 0.08 0.65 14.64
N LYS A 74 0.27 -0.65 14.63
CA LYS A 74 1.07 -1.35 15.64
C LYS A 74 2.13 -2.19 14.96
N GLU A 75 3.21 -2.40 15.66
CA GLU A 75 4.28 -3.27 15.17
C GLU A 75 3.75 -4.67 14.90
N GLY A 76 4.16 -5.24 13.78
CA GLY A 76 3.73 -6.57 13.40
C GLY A 76 2.49 -6.64 12.54
N GLU A 77 1.77 -5.54 12.40
CA GLU A 77 0.58 -5.51 11.55
C GLU A 77 0.96 -5.44 10.08
N GLU A 78 0.15 -6.07 9.24
CA GLU A 78 0.28 -5.94 7.79
C GLU A 78 -0.67 -4.87 7.33
N VAL A 79 -0.14 -3.89 6.61
CA VAL A 79 -0.91 -2.72 6.22
C VAL A 79 -0.80 -2.46 4.74
N THR A 80 -1.83 -1.84 4.20
CA THR A 80 -1.82 -1.29 2.84
C THR A 80 -2.11 0.19 2.96
N LEU A 81 -1.18 1.00 2.48
CA LEU A 81 -1.25 2.44 2.61
C LEU A 81 -1.20 3.08 1.23
N LYS A 82 -1.94 4.16 1.07
CA LYS A 82 -2.00 4.88 -0.19
C LYS A 82 -1.62 6.33 0.05
N GLY A 83 -0.80 6.88 -0.84
CA GLY A 83 -0.39 8.26 -0.71
C GLY A 83 0.67 8.66 -1.71
N GLU A 84 1.37 9.71 -1.37
CA GLU A 84 2.41 10.27 -2.22
C GLU A 84 3.75 9.66 -1.86
N ILE A 85 4.40 9.06 -2.84
CA ILE A 85 5.68 8.36 -2.65
C ILE A 85 6.81 9.21 -3.21
N TRP A 86 7.88 9.36 -2.44
CA TRP A 86 9.10 9.99 -2.93
C TRP A 86 10.31 9.26 -2.39
N LYS A 87 11.43 9.49 -3.03
CA LYS A 87 12.68 8.83 -2.68
C LYS A 87 13.78 9.84 -2.47
N THR A 88 14.61 9.59 -1.48
CA THR A 88 15.88 10.28 -1.31
C THR A 88 17.00 9.35 -1.77
N ASP A 89 18.26 9.78 -1.62
CA ASP A 89 19.39 8.95 -2.02
C ASP A 89 19.46 7.63 -1.25
N THR A 90 18.99 7.62 -0.02
CA THR A 90 19.12 6.46 0.87
C THR A 90 17.79 5.89 1.35
N GLU A 91 16.66 6.59 1.14
CA GLU A 91 15.39 6.21 1.76
C GLU A 91 14.22 6.35 0.80
N LYS A 92 13.20 5.55 1.08
CA LYS A 92 11.92 5.65 0.39
C LYS A 92 10.87 6.08 1.39
N HIS A 93 10.03 7.01 0.99
CA HIS A 93 9.01 7.61 1.87
C HIS A 93 7.64 7.59 1.22
N ILE A 94 6.61 7.50 2.05
CA ILE A 94 5.25 7.69 1.60
C ILE A 94 4.51 8.60 2.57
N LYS A 95 3.89 9.64 2.04
CA LYS A 95 3.00 10.51 2.81
C LYS A 95 1.61 9.94 2.67
N VAL A 96 1.11 9.32 3.72
CA VAL A 96 -0.12 8.53 3.66
C VAL A 96 -1.35 9.43 3.60
N ASN A 97 -2.14 9.26 2.55
CA ASN A 97 -3.42 9.93 2.40
C ASN A 97 -4.57 9.05 2.84
N GLU A 98 -4.38 7.75 2.80
CA GLU A 98 -5.42 6.81 3.15
C GLU A 98 -4.81 5.52 3.68
N ILE A 99 -5.37 5.02 4.78
CA ILE A 99 -5.02 3.70 5.30
C ILE A 99 -6.06 2.75 4.72
N VAL A 100 -5.64 1.96 3.72
CA VAL A 100 -6.57 1.12 2.97
C VAL A 100 -6.99 -0.09 3.77
N SER A 101 -6.03 -0.76 4.40
CA SER A 101 -6.34 -1.93 5.21
C SER A 101 -5.28 -2.17 6.27
N VAL A 102 -5.69 -2.84 7.34
CA VAL A 102 -4.80 -3.24 8.43
C VAL A 102 -5.19 -4.65 8.84
N LYS A 103 -4.20 -5.52 8.93
CA LYS A 103 -4.43 -6.91 9.34
C LYS A 103 -3.59 -7.33 10.52
#